data_2a17f859675531188d3c3943be28c6af
#
_entry.id   2a17f859675531188d3c3943be28c6af
#
_cell.length_a   1.000
_cell.length_b   1.000
_cell.length_c   1.000
_cell.angle_alpha   90.00
_cell.angle_beta   90.00
_cell.angle_gamma   90.00
#
_symmetry.space_group_name_H-M   'P 1'
#
loop_
_entity.id
_entity.type
_entity.pdbx_description
1 polymer ?
#
loop_
_entity_poly.entity_id
_entity_poly.type
_entity_poly.pdbx_seq_one_letter_code
_entity_poly.pdbx_strand_id
1 'polypeptide(L)'
;MDTKKLASNGQLPRTAPEWLAERSFRRGDIPAVRQFARSLGARAGMRPGRLNDFVLAASEATASTTARGPCTARVRLWVTGHRAYCEVRSDGALARRHEGSVPARPGEEEALRHWVLRRLTDYVSVASGSDGIWVLLSMAVA
;
A
#
# COMPACT_ATOMS: atom_id res chain seq x y z
N MET A 1 1.90 15.04 10.40
CA MET A 1 1.11 14.79 11.58
C MET A 1 0.02 13.78 11.37
N ASP A 2 -0.83 14.05 10.43
CA ASP A 2 -1.92 13.13 10.16
C ASP A 2 -1.45 11.77 9.68
N THR A 3 -0.37 11.76 8.94
CA THR A 3 0.23 10.51 8.48
C THR A 3 0.68 9.65 9.66
N LYS A 4 1.26 10.28 10.67
CA LYS A 4 1.68 9.56 11.87
C LYS A 4 0.49 8.96 12.61
N LYS A 5 -0.58 9.73 12.71
CA LYS A 5 -1.79 9.29 13.38
C LYS A 5 -2.42 8.14 12.60
N LEU A 6 -2.44 8.24 11.29
CA LEU A 6 -2.93 7.19 10.43
C LEU A 6 -2.10 5.92 10.61
N ALA A 7 -0.78 6.06 10.65
CA ALA A 7 0.13 4.93 10.80
C ALA A 7 -0.12 4.17 12.09
N SER A 8 -0.36 4.88 13.19
CA SER A 8 -0.53 4.22 14.47
C SER A 8 -1.89 3.56 14.62
N ASN A 9 -2.92 4.12 14.02
CA ASN A 9 -4.29 3.66 14.24
C ASN A 9 -4.99 3.12 13.01
N GLY A 10 -4.41 3.31 11.84
CA GLY A 10 -5.09 3.00 10.60
C GLY A 10 -6.25 3.94 10.33
N GLN A 11 -6.31 5.07 11.01
CA GLN A 11 -7.36 6.05 10.82
C GLN A 11 -7.00 7.01 9.70
N LEU A 12 -8.03 7.56 9.07
CA LEU A 12 -7.83 8.58 8.05
C LEU A 12 -7.30 9.86 8.68
N PRO A 13 -6.61 10.70 7.90
CA PRO A 13 -6.15 11.99 8.38
C PRO A 13 -7.29 12.83 8.92
N ARG A 14 -6.99 13.75 9.81
CA ARG A 14 -7.99 14.65 10.37
C ARG A 14 -8.64 15.50 9.29
N THR A 15 -7.87 15.91 8.30
CA THR A 15 -8.41 16.60 7.15
C THR A 15 -9.09 15.58 6.26
N ALA A 16 -10.35 15.78 5.94
CA ALA A 16 -11.07 14.87 5.08
C ALA A 16 -10.35 14.75 3.75
N PRO A 17 -10.15 13.54 3.25
CA PRO A 17 -9.52 13.36 1.95
C PRO A 17 -10.43 13.89 0.85
N GLU A 18 -9.84 14.46 -0.18
CA GLU A 18 -10.60 14.94 -1.32
C GLU A 18 -11.26 13.78 -2.04
N TRP A 19 -10.54 12.68 -2.15
CA TRP A 19 -11.06 11.44 -2.71
C TRP A 19 -10.62 10.28 -1.85
N LEU A 20 -11.51 9.35 -1.67
CA LEU A 20 -11.21 8.11 -0.97
C LEU A 20 -11.82 6.97 -1.77
N ALA A 21 -11.01 6.01 -2.14
CA ALA A 21 -11.47 4.79 -2.78
C ALA A 21 -10.85 3.61 -2.06
N GLU A 22 -11.63 2.54 -1.96
CA GLU A 22 -11.17 1.34 -1.27
C GLU A 22 -11.64 0.11 -2.04
N ARG A 23 -10.74 -0.85 -2.23
CA ARG A 23 -11.08 -2.13 -2.85
C ARG A 23 -10.22 -3.22 -2.25
N SER A 24 -10.74 -4.45 -2.30
CA SER A 24 -10.00 -5.63 -1.88
C SER A 24 -9.50 -6.37 -3.10
N PHE A 25 -8.30 -6.92 -3.00
CA PHE A 25 -7.66 -7.64 -4.11
C PHE A 25 -7.07 -8.93 -3.61
N ARG A 26 -7.10 -9.93 -4.47
CA ARG A 26 -6.45 -11.20 -4.22
C ARG A 26 -5.05 -11.19 -4.84
N ARG A 27 -4.28 -12.19 -4.48
CA ARG A 27 -2.90 -12.33 -4.93
C ARG A 27 -2.71 -12.21 -6.45
N GLY A 28 -3.64 -12.69 -7.23
CA GLY A 28 -3.52 -12.66 -8.68
C GLY A 28 -4.03 -11.39 -9.35
N ASP A 29 -4.47 -10.41 -8.57
CA ASP A 29 -5.18 -9.24 -9.10
C ASP A 29 -4.28 -8.03 -9.33
N ILE A 30 -2.98 -8.22 -9.48
CA ILE A 30 -2.05 -7.09 -9.61
C ILE A 30 -2.39 -6.17 -10.77
N PRO A 31 -2.78 -6.67 -11.96
CA PRO A 31 -3.19 -5.75 -13.02
C PRO A 31 -4.37 -4.85 -12.63
N ALA A 32 -5.31 -5.40 -11.86
CA ALA A 32 -6.45 -4.61 -11.38
C ALA A 32 -6.02 -3.57 -10.36
N VAL A 33 -5.05 -3.90 -9.51
CA VAL A 33 -4.48 -2.93 -8.56
C VAL A 33 -3.86 -1.75 -9.31
N ARG A 34 -3.11 -2.05 -10.35
CA ARG A 34 -2.48 -1.02 -11.16
C ARG A 34 -3.52 -0.11 -11.81
N GLN A 35 -4.57 -0.68 -12.33
CA GLN A 35 -5.63 0.11 -12.95
C GLN A 35 -6.35 0.97 -11.92
N PHE A 36 -6.60 0.43 -10.75
CA PHE A 36 -7.22 1.14 -9.65
C PHE A 36 -6.37 2.36 -9.24
N ALA A 37 -5.08 2.16 -9.05
CA ALA A 37 -4.16 3.24 -8.69
C ALA A 37 -4.03 4.27 -9.81
N ARG A 38 -4.00 3.82 -11.06
CA ARG A 38 -3.87 4.71 -12.20
C ARG A 38 -5.08 5.62 -12.33
N SER A 39 -6.26 5.09 -12.13
CA SER A 39 -7.49 5.87 -12.19
C SER A 39 -7.49 7.00 -11.16
N LEU A 40 -7.11 6.69 -9.93
CA LEU A 40 -7.08 7.71 -8.90
C LEU A 40 -5.98 8.74 -9.16
N GLY A 41 -4.79 8.28 -9.50
CA GLY A 41 -3.68 9.18 -9.75
C GLY A 41 -3.93 10.11 -10.92
N ALA A 42 -4.57 9.61 -11.97
CA ALA A 42 -4.95 10.44 -13.12
C ALA A 42 -5.97 11.50 -12.70
N ARG A 43 -6.96 11.13 -11.90
CA ARG A 43 -7.94 12.08 -11.39
C ARG A 43 -7.30 13.13 -10.50
N ALA A 44 -6.26 12.74 -9.78
CA ALA A 44 -5.53 13.67 -8.91
C ALA A 44 -4.65 14.63 -9.70
N GLY A 45 -4.47 14.40 -10.99
CA GLY A 45 -3.62 15.25 -11.80
C GLY A 45 -2.15 14.92 -11.70
N MET A 46 -1.81 13.69 -11.34
CA MET A 46 -0.41 13.29 -11.25
C MET A 46 0.25 13.35 -12.61
N ARG A 47 1.47 13.86 -12.65
CA ARG A 47 2.27 13.86 -13.87
C ARG A 47 2.60 12.42 -14.27
N PRO A 48 2.79 12.15 -15.57
CA PRO A 48 2.99 10.78 -16.06
C PRO A 48 4.07 9.99 -15.32
N GLY A 49 5.22 10.61 -15.05
CA GLY A 49 6.29 9.93 -14.31
C GLY A 49 5.90 9.59 -12.88
N ARG A 50 5.30 10.55 -12.19
CA ARG A 50 4.83 10.33 -10.81
C ARG A 50 3.71 9.31 -10.79
N LEU A 51 2.83 9.38 -11.77
CA LEU A 51 1.72 8.43 -11.88
C LEU A 51 2.23 7.01 -12.05
N ASN A 52 3.20 6.81 -12.91
CA ASN A 52 3.80 5.49 -13.09
C ASN A 52 4.43 4.97 -11.79
N ASP A 53 5.15 5.83 -11.09
CA ASP A 53 5.75 5.46 -9.83
C ASP A 53 4.71 5.09 -8.78
N PHE A 54 3.62 5.85 -8.73
CA PHE A 54 2.52 5.58 -7.81
C PHE A 54 1.87 4.22 -8.10
N VAL A 55 1.61 3.95 -9.37
CA VAL A 55 1.03 2.68 -9.81
C VAL A 55 1.94 1.51 -9.45
N LEU A 56 3.23 1.65 -9.73
CA LEU A 56 4.19 0.60 -9.40
C LEU A 56 4.29 0.39 -7.90
N ALA A 57 4.32 1.47 -7.13
CA ALA A 57 4.40 1.37 -5.68
C ALA A 57 3.17 0.69 -5.09
N ALA A 58 1.99 1.06 -5.56
CA ALA A 58 0.75 0.42 -5.08
C ALA A 58 0.74 -1.07 -5.40
N SER A 59 1.16 -1.44 -6.61
CA SER A 59 1.19 -2.85 -7.00
C SER A 59 2.26 -3.62 -6.23
N GLU A 60 3.41 -3.02 -5.98
CA GLU A 60 4.49 -3.65 -5.22
C GLU A 60 4.07 -3.86 -3.76
N ALA A 61 3.42 -2.87 -3.17
CA ALA A 61 2.92 -2.98 -1.81
C ALA A 61 1.86 -4.08 -1.70
N THR A 62 0.98 -4.18 -2.68
CA THR A 62 -0.05 -5.21 -2.68
C THR A 62 0.56 -6.59 -2.89
N ALA A 63 1.50 -6.73 -3.82
CA ALA A 63 2.18 -7.99 -4.05
C ALA A 63 2.91 -8.45 -2.80
N SER A 64 3.58 -7.55 -2.13
CA SER A 64 4.28 -7.84 -0.88
C SER A 64 3.33 -8.32 0.20
N THR A 65 2.18 -7.66 0.31
CA THR A 65 1.18 -7.97 1.33
C THR A 65 0.50 -9.32 1.08
N THR A 66 0.34 -9.71 -0.18
CA THR A 66 -0.33 -10.95 -0.55
C THR A 66 0.64 -12.09 -0.91
N ALA A 67 1.93 -11.89 -0.69
CA ALA A 67 2.95 -12.84 -1.15
C ALA A 67 2.88 -14.20 -0.45
N ARG A 68 2.31 -14.24 0.74
CA ARG A 68 2.31 -15.45 1.55
C ARG A 68 0.97 -16.16 1.47
N GLY A 69 0.77 -16.88 0.37
CA GLY A 69 -0.38 -17.74 0.24
C GLY A 69 -1.67 -17.02 -0.16
N PRO A 70 -2.82 -17.69 -0.02
CA PRO A 70 -4.10 -17.14 -0.43
C PRO A 70 -4.56 -16.07 0.56
N CYS A 71 -4.25 -14.85 0.23
CA CYS A 71 -4.45 -13.74 1.12
C CYS A 71 -5.10 -12.62 0.32
N THR A 72 -5.95 -11.87 0.95
CA THR A 72 -6.51 -10.67 0.35
C THR A 72 -5.87 -9.46 0.98
N ALA A 73 -5.79 -8.41 0.21
CA ALA A 73 -5.30 -7.13 0.68
C ALA A 73 -6.38 -6.09 0.44
N ARG A 74 -6.57 -5.23 1.42
CA ARG A 74 -7.45 -4.08 1.27
C ARG A 74 -6.58 -2.89 0.91
N VAL A 75 -6.91 -2.27 -0.20
CA VAL A 75 -6.16 -1.12 -0.70
C VAL A 75 -7.04 0.10 -0.61
N ARG A 76 -6.56 1.11 0.07
CA ARG A 76 -7.20 2.41 0.18
C ARG A 76 -6.34 3.45 -0.51
N LEU A 77 -6.96 4.25 -1.35
CA LEU A 77 -6.28 5.33 -2.06
C LEU A 77 -7.00 6.62 -1.76
N TRP A 78 -6.26 7.67 -1.43
CA TRP A 78 -6.88 8.97 -1.23
C TRP A 78 -5.89 10.08 -1.54
N VAL A 79 -6.44 11.27 -1.72
CA VAL A 79 -5.67 12.47 -1.97
C VAL A 79 -6.09 13.52 -0.96
N THR A 80 -5.13 14.17 -0.37
CA THR A 80 -5.40 15.31 0.49
C THR A 80 -4.30 16.35 0.23
N GLY A 81 -4.73 17.59 -0.04
CA GLY A 81 -3.79 18.62 -0.44
C GLY A 81 -3.12 18.24 -1.74
N HIS A 82 -1.79 18.23 -1.72
CA HIS A 82 -1.00 17.91 -2.90
C HIS A 82 -0.36 16.53 -2.81
N ARG A 83 -0.88 15.65 -1.96
CA ARG A 83 -0.30 14.33 -1.77
C ARG A 83 -1.31 13.23 -2.05
N ALA A 84 -0.83 12.18 -2.70
CA ALA A 84 -1.59 10.97 -2.91
C ALA A 84 -1.08 9.92 -1.93
N TYR A 85 -2.00 9.16 -1.38
CA TYR A 85 -1.71 8.14 -0.37
C TYR A 85 -2.22 6.78 -0.84
N CYS A 86 -1.50 5.76 -0.45
CA CYS A 86 -1.93 4.37 -0.66
C CYS A 86 -1.69 3.61 0.63
N GLU A 87 -2.73 2.99 1.16
CA GLU A 87 -2.64 2.12 2.31
C GLU A 87 -3.03 0.72 1.88
N VAL A 88 -2.20 -0.25 2.21
CA VAL A 88 -2.46 -1.65 1.90
C VAL A 88 -2.43 -2.44 3.20
N ARG A 89 -3.46 -3.22 3.45
CA ARG A 89 -3.54 -4.06 4.65
C ARG A 89 -3.89 -5.47 4.25
N SER A 90 -3.17 -6.43 4.81
CA SER A 90 -3.50 -7.84 4.61
C SER A 90 -4.63 -8.25 5.55
N ASP A 91 -5.28 -9.34 5.19
CA ASP A 91 -6.26 -9.97 6.06
C ASP A 91 -5.52 -10.62 7.24
N GLY A 92 -5.80 -10.17 8.45
CA GLY A 92 -5.14 -10.66 9.64
C GLY A 92 -5.34 -12.13 9.91
N ALA A 93 -6.53 -12.65 9.61
CA ALA A 93 -6.81 -14.07 9.81
C ALA A 93 -5.92 -14.94 8.93
N LEU A 94 -5.71 -14.52 7.69
CA LEU A 94 -4.84 -15.24 6.77
C LEU A 94 -3.38 -15.11 7.18
N ALA A 95 -2.99 -13.95 7.65
CA ALA A 95 -1.63 -13.74 8.13
C ALA A 95 -1.32 -14.67 9.29
N ARG A 96 -2.26 -14.87 10.21
CA ARG A 96 -2.06 -15.79 11.33
C ARG A 96 -1.93 -17.24 10.90
N ARG A 97 -2.61 -17.62 9.84
CA ARG A 97 -2.47 -18.97 9.31
C ARG A 97 -1.06 -19.28 8.89
N HIS A 98 -0.35 -18.28 8.45
CA HIS A 98 1.01 -18.43 7.97
C HIS A 98 2.06 -18.36 9.08
N GLU A 99 1.65 -18.04 10.28
CA GLU A 99 2.58 -18.04 11.41
C GLU A 99 3.18 -19.41 11.68
N GLY A 100 2.40 -20.46 11.45
CA GLY A 100 2.88 -21.83 11.65
C GLY A 100 3.78 -22.32 10.55
N SER A 101 3.76 -21.71 9.40
CA SER A 101 4.67 -22.06 8.34
C SER A 101 5.97 -21.31 8.57
N VAL A 102 7.06 -21.96 8.29
CA VAL A 102 8.37 -21.35 8.47
C VAL A 102 8.38 -20.05 7.72
N PRO A 103 8.49 -18.93 8.42
CA PRO A 103 8.58 -17.68 7.73
C PRO A 103 9.83 -17.76 6.89
N ALA A 104 9.64 -17.53 5.64
CA ALA A 104 10.74 -17.10 4.85
C ALA A 104 11.42 -16.05 5.70
N ARG A 105 12.68 -16.18 5.92
CA ARG A 105 13.45 -15.16 6.59
C ARG A 105 12.95 -13.81 6.16
N PRO A 106 12.76 -12.85 7.07
CA PRO A 106 12.58 -11.48 6.66
C PRO A 106 13.83 -11.19 5.88
N GLY A 107 13.83 -11.67 4.70
CA GLY A 107 15.06 -11.80 4.04
C GLY A 107 15.24 -10.71 3.06
N GLU A 108 16.10 -11.00 2.19
CA GLU A 108 16.53 -10.18 1.09
C GLU A 108 15.36 -9.69 0.25
N GLU A 109 14.36 -10.53 0.09
CA GLU A 109 13.20 -10.21 -0.72
C GLU A 109 12.37 -9.08 -0.13
N GLU A 110 12.13 -9.15 1.18
CA GLU A 110 11.40 -8.09 1.87
C GLU A 110 12.19 -6.79 1.89
N ALA A 111 13.48 -6.88 2.14
CA ALA A 111 14.35 -5.73 2.13
C ALA A 111 14.38 -5.08 0.75
N LEU A 112 14.42 -5.90 -0.31
CA LEU A 112 14.43 -5.40 -1.67
C LEU A 112 13.13 -4.68 -2.01
N ARG A 113 11.99 -5.26 -1.63
CA ARG A 113 10.70 -4.63 -1.89
C ARG A 113 10.57 -3.32 -1.16
N HIS A 114 11.03 -3.25 0.07
CA HIS A 114 11.00 -2.03 0.85
C HIS A 114 11.89 -0.97 0.19
N TRP A 115 13.05 -1.38 -0.31
CA TRP A 115 13.94 -0.48 -1.02
C TRP A 115 13.30 0.08 -2.29
N VAL A 116 12.61 -0.78 -3.05
CA VAL A 116 11.88 -0.35 -4.24
C VAL A 116 10.82 0.68 -3.88
N LEU A 117 10.03 0.41 -2.85
CA LEU A 117 9.00 1.34 -2.41
C LEU A 117 9.60 2.70 -2.02
N ARG A 118 10.71 2.70 -1.33
CA ARG A 118 11.38 3.94 -0.95
C ARG A 118 11.87 4.73 -2.15
N ARG A 119 12.28 4.05 -3.19
CA ARG A 119 12.74 4.72 -4.41
C ARG A 119 11.60 5.31 -5.21
N LEU A 120 10.45 4.69 -5.16
CA LEU A 120 9.30 5.13 -5.95
C LEU A 120 8.47 6.21 -5.28
N THR A 121 8.55 6.31 -3.96
CA THR A 121 7.65 7.17 -3.19
C THR A 121 8.43 8.16 -2.35
N ASP A 122 7.72 9.17 -1.86
CA ASP A 122 8.31 10.17 -0.96
C ASP A 122 8.31 9.68 0.49
N TYR A 123 7.38 8.82 0.83
CA TYR A 123 7.27 8.27 2.19
C TYR A 123 6.70 6.87 2.14
N VAL A 124 7.27 5.98 2.90
CA VAL A 124 6.72 4.63 3.08
C VAL A 124 6.93 4.17 4.51
N SER A 125 5.92 3.55 5.08
CA SER A 125 5.97 2.94 6.39
C SER A 125 5.39 1.55 6.29
N VAL A 126 6.06 0.57 6.88
CA VAL A 126 5.63 -0.81 6.88
C VAL A 126 5.56 -1.29 8.31
N ALA A 127 4.47 -1.94 8.66
CA ALA A 127 4.31 -2.56 9.96
C ALA A 127 3.82 -3.99 9.76
N SER A 128 4.29 -4.88 10.60
CA SER A 128 3.82 -6.26 10.58
C SER A 128 3.65 -6.74 12.02
N GLY A 129 2.73 -7.68 12.20
CA GLY A 129 2.44 -8.22 13.50
C GLY A 129 1.47 -9.37 13.38
N SER A 130 0.88 -9.77 14.50
CA SER A 130 -0.10 -10.85 14.52
C SER A 130 -1.33 -10.54 13.67
N ASP A 131 -1.61 -9.26 13.45
CA ASP A 131 -2.76 -8.83 12.66
C ASP A 131 -2.47 -8.76 11.16
N GLY A 132 -1.25 -9.06 10.76
CA GLY A 132 -0.88 -9.06 9.36
C GLY A 132 0.12 -7.97 9.01
N ILE A 133 0.15 -7.63 7.74
CA ILE A 133 1.07 -6.64 7.19
C ILE A 133 0.29 -5.39 6.82
N TRP A 134 0.91 -4.26 7.06
CA TRP A 134 0.33 -2.96 6.77
C TRP A 134 1.39 -2.08 6.11
N VAL A 135 1.03 -1.45 5.01
CA VAL A 135 1.93 -0.55 4.29
C VAL A 135 1.20 0.76 4.05
N LEU A 136 1.86 1.85 4.35
CA LEU A 136 1.36 3.18 3.99
C LEU A 136 2.44 3.89 3.19
N LEU A 137 2.06 4.41 2.04
CA LEU A 137 2.98 5.20 1.23
C LEU A 137 2.31 6.49 0.77
N SER A 138 3.13 7.48 0.48
CA SER A 138 2.61 8.73 -0.05
C SER A 138 3.61 9.37 -1.00
N MET A 139 3.08 10.19 -1.89
CA MET A 139 3.85 10.93 -2.87
C MET A 139 3.20 12.27 -3.14
N ALA A 140 4.01 13.26 -3.45
CA ALA A 140 3.48 14.51 -3.97
C ALA A 140 2.84 14.27 -5.34
N VAL A 141 1.74 14.94 -5.60
CA VAL A 141 1.02 14.80 -6.87
C VAL A 141 1.81 15.40 -8.02
N ALA A 142 2.51 16.48 -7.77
CA ALA A 142 3.27 17.16 -8.82
C ALA A 142 4.77 17.13 -8.60
#